data_aed658e09d900b702165ca3cc4f64087
#
_entry.id   aed658e09d900b702165ca3cc4f64087
#
_cell.length_a   1.000
_cell.length_b   1.000
_cell.length_c   1.000
_cell.angle_alpha   90.00
_cell.angle_beta   90.00
_cell.angle_gamma   90.00
#
_symmetry.space_group_name_H-M   'P 1'
#
loop_
_entity.id
_entity.type
_entity.pdbx_description
1 polymer ?
#
loop_
_entity_poly.entity_id
_entity_poly.type
_entity_poly.pdbx_seq_one_letter_code
_entity_poly.pdbx_strand_id
1 'polypeptide(L)'
;MTRMRSGGDSTRLLDDEQRARKSCREQACREELVERLARAIHEDGTTEPLKGLFLRRVSSPTGPEHGLSIPAFCIIAQGSKELYLGEKYYRYDPEHYLLATAELPIVVQIREASRERPHLSLRLDLEPSIVGSVMVESGLPSPRGRTSAPAMDVSTLDIDLAEAMLRLVRLVESPAEAQMLMPLVTREIVYRLLVSTQGDRLRHIAAFGGATNRIARAVKRLRADYDKPLRIESLARELGMSVSGFHIQFKAVTSMSPLQFQKQIRLQEARRLMFGEDLDATTAGRRVGYDDASYFSREYKSLFGTPPMRDVQRLRAAATASVEL
;
A
#
# COMPACT_ATOMS: atom_id res chain seq x y z
N MET A 1 4.20 -53.93 -36.76
CA MET A 1 4.67 -53.16 -35.59
C MET A 1 4.26 -51.71 -35.74
N THR A 2 3.08 -51.36 -35.31
CA THR A 2 2.54 -49.98 -35.33
C THR A 2 2.48 -49.50 -33.91
N ARG A 3 3.43 -48.62 -33.53
CA ARG A 3 3.53 -48.06 -32.17
C ARG A 3 2.64 -46.82 -32.04
N MET A 4 1.76 -46.90 -31.08
CA MET A 4 0.98 -45.82 -30.47
C MET A 4 1.81 -44.53 -30.28
N ARG A 5 1.33 -43.42 -30.86
CA ARG A 5 1.69 -42.05 -30.54
C ARG A 5 0.40 -41.24 -30.35
N SER A 6 -0.36 -41.50 -29.32
CA SER A 6 -1.60 -40.75 -29.10
C SER A 6 -1.74 -40.12 -27.72
N GLY A 7 -0.79 -40.31 -26.80
CA GLY A 7 -0.91 -39.76 -25.43
C GLY A 7 -0.47 -38.30 -25.24
N GLY A 8 0.42 -37.79 -26.11
CA GLY A 8 0.97 -36.45 -25.97
C GLY A 8 0.06 -35.33 -26.50
N ASP A 9 -0.79 -35.64 -27.44
CA ASP A 9 -1.66 -34.64 -28.10
C ASP A 9 -2.88 -34.32 -27.23
N SER A 10 -3.48 -35.35 -26.60
CA SER A 10 -4.63 -35.18 -25.70
C SER A 10 -4.26 -34.39 -24.45
N THR A 11 -3.06 -34.55 -23.89
CA THR A 11 -2.61 -33.80 -22.72
C THR A 11 -2.37 -32.33 -23.07
N ARG A 12 -1.81 -32.04 -24.24
CA ARG A 12 -1.64 -30.66 -24.73
C ARG A 12 -2.96 -29.95 -24.96
N LEU A 13 -3.94 -30.60 -25.54
CA LEU A 13 -5.27 -30.04 -25.79
C LEU A 13 -6.00 -29.74 -24.48
N LEU A 14 -5.90 -30.59 -23.46
CA LEU A 14 -6.45 -30.36 -22.15
C LEU A 14 -5.78 -29.16 -21.42
N ASP A 15 -4.46 -29.06 -21.56
CA ASP A 15 -3.70 -27.93 -21.00
C ASP A 15 -4.07 -26.60 -21.68
N ASP A 16 -4.28 -26.59 -22.98
CA ASP A 16 -4.68 -25.42 -23.76
C ASP A 16 -6.12 -24.99 -23.43
N GLU A 17 -7.05 -25.97 -23.31
CA GLU A 17 -8.42 -25.67 -22.85
C GLU A 17 -8.46 -25.12 -21.42
N GLN A 18 -7.67 -25.66 -20.52
CA GLN A 18 -7.58 -25.16 -19.14
C GLN A 18 -7.03 -23.72 -19.08
N ARG A 19 -5.99 -23.43 -19.88
CA ARG A 19 -5.43 -22.06 -20.00
C ARG A 19 -6.47 -21.10 -20.59
N ALA A 20 -7.19 -21.50 -21.63
CA ALA A 20 -8.23 -20.69 -22.24
C ALA A 20 -9.37 -20.40 -21.25
N ARG A 21 -9.85 -21.40 -20.49
CA ARG A 21 -10.85 -21.22 -19.44
C ARG A 21 -10.38 -20.29 -18.34
N LYS A 22 -9.12 -20.44 -17.91
CA LYS A 22 -8.52 -19.56 -16.89
C LYS A 22 -8.46 -18.13 -17.39
N SER A 23 -7.96 -17.89 -18.59
CA SER A 23 -7.89 -16.55 -19.20
C SER A 23 -9.27 -15.91 -19.35
N CYS A 24 -10.30 -16.67 -19.73
CA CYS A 24 -11.67 -16.18 -19.81
C CYS A 24 -12.22 -15.77 -18.43
N ARG A 25 -11.95 -16.55 -17.37
CA ARG A 25 -12.33 -16.19 -16.00
C ARG A 25 -11.62 -14.94 -15.50
N GLU A 26 -10.34 -14.80 -15.77
CA GLU A 26 -9.54 -13.63 -15.43
C GLU A 26 -10.09 -12.36 -16.08
N GLN A 27 -10.41 -12.45 -17.37
CA GLN A 27 -10.99 -11.35 -18.14
C GLN A 27 -12.37 -10.96 -17.59
N ALA A 28 -13.27 -11.92 -17.41
CA ALA A 28 -14.61 -11.67 -16.88
C ALA A 28 -14.59 -11.06 -15.45
N CYS A 29 -13.69 -11.56 -14.59
CA CYS A 29 -13.50 -11.01 -13.26
C CYS A 29 -13.03 -9.56 -13.30
N ARG A 30 -12.09 -9.24 -14.18
CA ARG A 30 -11.57 -7.87 -14.37
C ARG A 30 -12.64 -6.92 -14.90
N GLU A 31 -13.41 -7.35 -15.90
CA GLU A 31 -14.49 -6.53 -16.46
C GLU A 31 -15.57 -6.23 -15.42
N GLU A 32 -15.98 -7.21 -14.63
CA GLU A 32 -16.95 -7.00 -13.55
C GLU A 32 -16.38 -6.09 -12.46
N LEU A 33 -15.11 -6.21 -12.09
CA LEU A 33 -14.47 -5.29 -11.14
C LEU A 33 -14.52 -3.84 -11.63
N VAL A 34 -14.19 -3.60 -12.91
CA VAL A 34 -14.23 -2.26 -13.51
C VAL A 34 -15.66 -1.71 -13.47
N GLU A 35 -16.65 -2.51 -13.90
CA GLU A 35 -18.05 -2.09 -13.93
C GLU A 35 -18.57 -1.72 -12.53
N ARG A 36 -18.32 -2.56 -11.51
CA ARG A 36 -18.77 -2.30 -10.15
C ARG A 36 -18.07 -1.11 -9.50
N LEU A 37 -16.77 -0.97 -9.71
CA LEU A 37 -16.05 0.20 -9.21
C LEU A 37 -16.53 1.49 -9.86
N ALA A 38 -16.80 1.47 -11.18
CA ALA A 38 -17.33 2.64 -11.88
C ALA A 38 -18.73 3.04 -11.38
N ARG A 39 -19.56 2.05 -10.94
CA ARG A 39 -20.87 2.32 -10.31
C ARG A 39 -20.73 2.79 -8.86
N ALA A 40 -19.77 2.29 -8.12
CA ALA A 40 -19.61 2.62 -6.71
C ALA A 40 -18.97 4.01 -6.48
N ILE A 41 -18.17 4.51 -7.45
CA ILE A 41 -17.51 5.81 -7.37
C ILE A 41 -17.60 6.56 -8.70
N HIS A 42 -18.47 7.58 -8.74
CA HIS A 42 -18.78 8.34 -9.97
C HIS A 42 -17.83 9.52 -10.20
N GLU A 43 -17.30 10.11 -9.13
CA GLU A 43 -16.43 11.27 -9.15
C GLU A 43 -15.00 10.92 -8.78
N ASP A 44 -14.04 11.76 -9.20
CA ASP A 44 -12.65 11.59 -8.82
C ASP A 44 -12.48 11.76 -7.31
N GLY A 45 -11.76 10.84 -6.70
CA GLY A 45 -11.55 10.84 -5.25
C GLY A 45 -11.35 9.44 -4.68
N THR A 46 -11.51 9.36 -3.36
CA THR A 46 -11.45 8.10 -2.60
C THR A 46 -12.65 8.01 -1.68
N THR A 47 -13.32 6.86 -1.67
CA THR A 47 -14.44 6.56 -0.76
C THR A 47 -14.17 5.29 0.03
N GLU A 48 -14.76 5.16 1.21
CA GLU A 48 -14.74 3.98 2.07
C GLU A 48 -16.18 3.42 2.19
N PRO A 49 -16.67 2.65 1.20
CA PRO A 49 -18.04 2.14 1.23
C PRO A 49 -18.26 1.05 2.29
N LEU A 50 -17.23 0.31 2.63
CA LEU A 50 -17.23 -0.66 3.73
C LEU A 50 -15.97 -0.42 4.58
N LYS A 51 -16.07 -0.59 5.88
CA LYS A 51 -14.96 -0.33 6.82
C LYS A 51 -13.67 -1.05 6.40
N GLY A 52 -12.63 -0.30 6.13
CA GLY A 52 -11.33 -0.81 5.68
C GLY A 52 -11.24 -1.16 4.20
N LEU A 53 -12.32 -1.00 3.42
CA LEU A 53 -12.31 -1.12 1.96
C LEU A 53 -12.40 0.28 1.34
N PHE A 54 -11.36 0.68 0.64
CA PHE A 54 -11.29 1.98 -0.03
C PHE A 54 -11.30 1.80 -1.54
N LEU A 55 -12.16 2.57 -2.22
CA LEU A 55 -12.23 2.65 -3.67
C LEU A 55 -11.70 4.01 -4.11
N ARG A 56 -10.92 4.04 -5.19
CA ARG A 56 -10.36 5.28 -5.75
C ARG A 56 -10.62 5.35 -7.24
N ARG A 57 -11.07 6.53 -7.69
CA ARG A 57 -11.21 6.92 -9.10
C ARG A 57 -10.34 8.14 -9.38
N VAL A 58 -9.70 8.17 -10.54
CA VAL A 58 -8.96 9.32 -11.05
C VAL A 58 -9.10 9.37 -12.57
N SER A 59 -9.59 10.48 -13.11
CA SER A 59 -9.90 10.66 -14.54
C SER A 59 -8.82 11.39 -15.34
N SER A 60 -7.66 11.64 -14.73
CA SER A 60 -6.50 12.24 -15.41
C SER A 60 -5.20 11.82 -14.75
N PRO A 61 -4.06 11.76 -15.47
CA PRO A 61 -2.77 11.51 -14.86
C PRO A 61 -2.48 12.48 -13.72
N THR A 62 -1.93 11.97 -12.62
CA THR A 62 -1.55 12.82 -11.46
C THR A 62 -0.06 13.16 -11.48
N GLY A 63 0.29 14.28 -10.84
CA GLY A 63 1.66 14.50 -10.41
C GLY A 63 2.06 13.56 -9.27
N PRO A 64 3.31 13.67 -8.77
CA PRO A 64 3.74 12.93 -7.57
C PRO A 64 2.92 13.32 -6.35
N GLU A 65 2.24 12.36 -5.75
CA GLU A 65 1.45 12.51 -4.52
C GLU A 65 2.23 11.87 -3.37
N HIS A 66 2.58 12.68 -2.37
CA HIS A 66 3.27 12.21 -1.17
C HIS A 66 2.26 11.76 -0.12
N GLY A 67 2.46 10.58 0.42
CA GLY A 67 1.57 9.99 1.41
C GLY A 67 2.26 9.00 2.33
N LEU A 68 1.46 8.39 3.21
CA LEU A 68 1.87 7.26 4.03
C LEU A 68 1.16 6.00 3.55
N SER A 69 1.92 4.93 3.34
CA SER A 69 1.31 3.61 3.21
C SER A 69 0.83 3.15 4.59
N ILE A 70 -0.14 2.26 4.57
CA ILE A 70 -0.55 1.48 5.75
C ILE A 70 -0.50 0.00 5.37
N PRO A 71 -0.55 -0.93 6.35
CA PRO A 71 -0.71 -2.34 6.04
C PRO A 71 -1.96 -2.56 5.21
N ALA A 72 -1.80 -2.94 3.94
CA ALA A 72 -2.90 -3.05 3.00
C ALA A 72 -2.58 -3.98 1.82
N PHE A 73 -3.63 -4.55 1.26
CA PHE A 73 -3.67 -5.22 -0.03
C PHE A 73 -4.33 -4.30 -1.06
N CYS A 74 -3.61 -3.99 -2.14
CA CYS A 74 -4.06 -3.04 -3.15
C CYS A 74 -4.08 -3.70 -4.53
N ILE A 75 -5.17 -3.54 -5.27
CA ILE A 75 -5.27 -3.93 -6.68
C ILE A 75 -5.76 -2.77 -7.54
N ILE A 76 -5.45 -2.84 -8.82
CA ILE A 76 -5.92 -1.92 -9.86
C ILE A 76 -6.88 -2.70 -10.76
N ALA A 77 -8.08 -2.19 -10.96
CA ALA A 77 -9.02 -2.76 -11.92
C ALA A 77 -8.80 -2.16 -13.32
N GLN A 78 -8.42 -0.88 -13.40
CA GLN A 78 -8.18 -0.16 -14.66
C GLN A 78 -7.08 0.89 -14.50
N GLY A 79 -6.20 1.00 -15.50
CA GLY A 79 -5.06 1.92 -15.51
C GLY A 79 -3.80 1.34 -14.89
N SER A 80 -2.86 2.19 -14.54
CA SER A 80 -1.61 1.78 -13.86
C SER A 80 -1.16 2.82 -12.85
N LYS A 81 -0.35 2.39 -11.88
CA LYS A 81 0.16 3.23 -10.80
C LYS A 81 1.64 2.99 -10.58
N GLU A 82 2.37 4.08 -10.42
CA GLU A 82 3.76 4.08 -10.00
C GLU A 82 3.85 4.45 -8.52
N LEU A 83 4.81 3.84 -7.83
CA LEU A 83 5.05 4.07 -6.42
C LEU A 83 6.55 4.08 -6.12
N TYR A 84 6.99 5.05 -5.36
CA TYR A 84 8.36 5.19 -4.88
C TYR A 84 8.40 5.05 -3.37
N LEU A 85 9.27 4.17 -2.90
CA LEU A 85 9.58 3.97 -1.49
C LEU A 85 11.10 4.21 -1.30
N GLY A 86 11.47 5.40 -0.88
CA GLY A 86 12.88 5.81 -0.88
C GLY A 86 13.47 5.75 -2.30
N GLU A 87 14.50 4.92 -2.47
CA GLU A 87 15.16 4.68 -3.77
C GLU A 87 14.50 3.58 -4.61
N LYS A 88 13.52 2.85 -4.06
CA LYS A 88 12.85 1.76 -4.77
C LYS A 88 11.66 2.27 -5.55
N TYR A 89 11.52 1.75 -6.76
CA TYR A 89 10.44 2.01 -7.68
C TYR A 89 9.60 0.73 -7.86
N TYR A 90 8.29 0.90 -7.85
CA TYR A 90 7.30 -0.13 -8.15
C TYR A 90 6.30 0.40 -9.16
N ARG A 91 5.93 -0.45 -10.11
CA ARG A 91 4.79 -0.21 -11.01
C ARG A 91 3.88 -1.41 -10.96
N TYR A 92 2.59 -1.18 -10.89
CA TYR A 92 1.60 -2.25 -10.96
C TYR A 92 0.34 -1.79 -11.69
N ASP A 93 -0.37 -2.76 -12.22
CA ASP A 93 -1.47 -2.67 -13.14
C ASP A 93 -2.52 -3.77 -12.80
N PRO A 94 -3.58 -4.00 -13.64
CA PRO A 94 -4.60 -5.01 -13.34
C PRO A 94 -4.11 -6.47 -13.23
N GLU A 95 -2.90 -6.76 -13.66
CA GLU A 95 -2.33 -8.12 -13.56
C GLU A 95 -1.51 -8.33 -12.28
N HIS A 96 -1.36 -7.25 -11.49
CA HIS A 96 -0.52 -7.26 -10.30
C HIS A 96 -1.24 -6.69 -9.09
N TYR A 97 -0.80 -7.11 -7.92
CA TYR A 97 -1.20 -6.49 -6.67
C TYR A 97 -0.01 -5.95 -5.90
N LEU A 98 -0.25 -4.93 -5.10
CA LEU A 98 0.70 -4.40 -4.13
C LEU A 98 0.31 -4.88 -2.74
N LEU A 99 1.27 -5.46 -2.00
CA LEU A 99 1.15 -5.73 -0.58
C LEU A 99 2.06 -4.78 0.20
N ALA A 100 1.47 -3.97 1.07
CA ALA A 100 2.18 -3.15 2.05
C ALA A 100 1.97 -3.72 3.46
N THR A 101 3.03 -3.78 4.27
CA THR A 101 2.99 -4.39 5.60
C THR A 101 3.41 -3.45 6.73
N ALA A 102 3.74 -2.21 6.40
CA ALA A 102 4.13 -1.18 7.37
C ALA A 102 3.70 0.22 6.90
N GLU A 103 3.65 1.14 7.85
CA GLU A 103 3.41 2.54 7.59
C GLU A 103 4.72 3.24 7.18
N LEU A 104 4.84 3.53 5.88
CA LEU A 104 6.06 4.09 5.28
C LEU A 104 5.73 5.31 4.44
N PRO A 105 6.61 6.33 4.43
CA PRO A 105 6.46 7.47 3.52
C PRO A 105 6.67 7.01 2.08
N ILE A 106 5.68 7.26 1.24
CA ILE A 106 5.66 6.88 -0.17
C ILE A 106 5.35 8.08 -1.06
N VAL A 107 5.75 7.97 -2.32
CA VAL A 107 5.27 8.86 -3.37
C VAL A 107 4.55 8.00 -4.41
N VAL A 108 3.34 8.39 -4.76
CA VAL A 108 2.54 7.67 -5.75
C VAL A 108 2.23 8.56 -6.93
N GLN A 109 2.10 7.96 -8.12
CA GLN A 109 1.73 8.66 -9.32
C GLN A 109 0.86 7.77 -10.22
N ILE A 110 -0.25 8.30 -10.69
CA ILE A 110 -1.09 7.64 -11.68
C ILE A 110 -0.66 8.12 -13.05
N ARG A 111 -0.28 7.20 -13.95
CA ARG A 111 0.19 7.51 -15.29
C ARG A 111 -0.87 7.37 -16.34
N GLU A 112 -1.72 6.36 -16.20
CA GLU A 112 -2.73 6.00 -17.19
C GLU A 112 -4.11 6.24 -16.61
N ALA A 113 -4.73 7.35 -17.01
CA ALA A 113 -6.09 7.71 -16.69
C ALA A 113 -6.62 8.72 -17.72
N SER A 114 -7.89 8.59 -18.12
CA SER A 114 -8.65 9.59 -18.89
C SER A 114 -10.10 9.61 -18.40
N ARG A 115 -10.90 10.55 -18.90
CA ARG A 115 -12.35 10.61 -18.55
C ARG A 115 -13.09 9.37 -19.05
N GLU A 116 -12.74 8.88 -20.24
CA GLU A 116 -13.34 7.69 -20.88
C GLU A 116 -12.83 6.39 -20.23
N ARG A 117 -11.59 6.41 -19.75
CA ARG A 117 -10.93 5.27 -19.11
C ARG A 117 -10.23 5.70 -17.83
N PRO A 118 -10.99 5.99 -16.76
CA PRO A 118 -10.41 6.43 -15.49
C PRO A 118 -9.56 5.34 -14.84
N HIS A 119 -8.55 5.74 -14.08
CA HIS A 119 -7.88 4.83 -13.16
C HIS A 119 -8.87 4.42 -12.06
N LEU A 120 -9.06 3.11 -11.91
CA LEU A 120 -9.90 2.51 -10.87
C LEU A 120 -9.08 1.54 -10.04
N SER A 121 -9.03 1.78 -8.75
CA SER A 121 -8.28 0.94 -7.82
C SER A 121 -9.01 0.75 -6.50
N LEU A 122 -8.63 -0.29 -5.79
CA LEU A 122 -9.16 -0.59 -4.48
C LEU A 122 -8.03 -0.98 -3.52
N ARG A 123 -8.23 -0.67 -2.25
CA ARG A 123 -7.36 -0.99 -1.14
C ARG A 123 -8.17 -1.63 -0.03
N LEU A 124 -7.73 -2.79 0.42
CA LEU A 124 -8.23 -3.45 1.63
C LEU A 124 -7.18 -3.30 2.73
N ASP A 125 -7.55 -2.67 3.82
CA ASP A 125 -6.70 -2.54 5.00
C ASP A 125 -6.54 -3.91 5.68
N LEU A 126 -5.30 -4.22 6.09
CA LEU A 126 -4.96 -5.50 6.69
C LEU A 126 -4.73 -5.32 8.20
N GLU A 127 -5.72 -5.73 8.99
CA GLU A 127 -5.61 -5.67 10.45
C GLU A 127 -4.68 -6.78 10.99
N PRO A 128 -3.66 -6.44 11.80
CA PRO A 128 -2.74 -7.42 12.38
C PRO A 128 -3.42 -8.54 13.17
N SER A 129 -4.52 -8.24 13.84
CA SER A 129 -5.34 -9.20 14.59
C SER A 129 -5.95 -10.27 13.69
N ILE A 130 -6.49 -9.88 12.51
CA ILE A 130 -7.08 -10.81 11.55
C ILE A 130 -5.97 -11.67 10.93
N VAL A 131 -4.85 -11.08 10.53
CA VAL A 131 -3.71 -11.83 9.99
C VAL A 131 -3.19 -12.86 11.01
N GLY A 132 -3.05 -12.46 12.28
CA GLY A 132 -2.62 -13.34 13.37
C GLY A 132 -3.59 -14.50 13.62
N SER A 133 -4.91 -14.24 13.66
CA SER A 133 -5.90 -15.29 13.87
C SER A 133 -5.92 -16.31 12.72
N VAL A 134 -5.88 -15.84 11.47
CA VAL A 134 -5.84 -16.73 10.30
C VAL A 134 -4.56 -17.58 10.30
N MET A 135 -3.39 -17.02 10.67
CA MET A 135 -2.15 -17.78 10.80
C MET A 135 -2.26 -18.91 11.81
N VAL A 136 -2.80 -18.63 13.01
CA VAL A 136 -2.95 -19.63 14.07
C VAL A 136 -3.91 -20.73 13.63
N GLU A 137 -5.07 -20.38 13.13
CA GLU A 137 -6.09 -21.34 12.70
C GLU A 137 -5.65 -22.21 11.53
N SER A 138 -4.85 -21.65 10.61
CA SER A 138 -4.31 -22.37 9.46
C SER A 138 -3.06 -23.20 9.78
N GLY A 139 -2.57 -23.19 11.01
CA GLY A 139 -1.34 -23.90 11.40
C GLY A 139 -0.09 -23.38 10.71
N LEU A 140 -0.13 -22.17 10.15
CA LEU A 140 1.00 -21.59 9.44
C LEU A 140 2.09 -21.18 10.44
N PRO A 141 3.35 -21.55 10.17
CA PRO A 141 4.44 -21.23 11.10
C PRO A 141 4.65 -19.73 11.22
N SER A 142 4.94 -19.27 12.42
CA SER A 142 5.44 -17.92 12.64
C SER A 142 6.71 -17.68 11.81
N PRO A 143 6.97 -16.43 11.37
CA PRO A 143 8.15 -16.12 10.58
C PRO A 143 9.41 -16.64 11.27
N ARG A 144 10.14 -17.55 10.63
CA ARG A 144 11.41 -18.08 11.15
C ARG A 144 12.52 -17.15 10.68
N GLY A 145 13.17 -16.46 11.62
CA GLY A 145 14.41 -15.72 11.36
C GLY A 145 14.27 -14.21 11.12
N ARG A 146 15.43 -13.60 10.98
CA ARG A 146 15.65 -12.15 10.76
C ARG A 146 15.46 -11.83 9.27
N THR A 147 14.30 -12.07 8.69
CA THR A 147 14.10 -11.68 7.29
C THR A 147 13.96 -10.17 7.19
N SER A 148 14.94 -9.56 6.55
CA SER A 148 14.94 -8.16 6.13
C SER A 148 14.16 -7.98 4.82
N ALA A 149 13.02 -8.67 4.68
CA ALA A 149 12.18 -8.50 3.50
C ALA A 149 11.62 -7.07 3.47
N PRO A 150 11.61 -6.41 2.30
CA PRO A 150 11.00 -5.09 2.16
C PRO A 150 9.55 -5.12 2.66
N ALA A 151 9.13 -4.05 3.35
CA ALA A 151 7.77 -3.96 3.87
C ALA A 151 6.71 -3.69 2.78
N MET A 152 7.12 -3.64 1.52
CA MET A 152 6.25 -3.44 0.37
C MET A 152 6.78 -4.19 -0.85
N ASP A 153 5.89 -4.80 -1.61
CA ASP A 153 6.24 -5.43 -2.89
C ASP A 153 5.03 -5.62 -3.81
N VAL A 154 5.33 -5.89 -5.09
CA VAL A 154 4.36 -6.17 -6.14
C VAL A 154 4.50 -7.63 -6.57
N SER A 155 3.36 -8.30 -6.78
CA SER A 155 3.29 -9.68 -7.28
C SER A 155 2.12 -9.85 -8.24
N THR A 156 2.18 -10.89 -9.07
CA THR A 156 1.09 -11.25 -9.99
C THR A 156 -0.18 -11.58 -9.22
N LEU A 157 -1.29 -11.01 -9.64
CA LEU A 157 -2.62 -11.26 -9.10
C LEU A 157 -3.17 -12.56 -9.68
N ASP A 158 -3.31 -13.58 -8.87
CA ASP A 158 -3.96 -14.82 -9.30
C ASP A 158 -5.49 -14.67 -9.30
N ILE A 159 -6.14 -15.53 -10.09
CA ILE A 159 -7.60 -15.47 -10.29
C ILE A 159 -8.39 -15.69 -9.00
N ASP A 160 -7.95 -16.57 -8.12
CA ASP A 160 -8.66 -16.87 -6.90
C ASP A 160 -8.65 -15.67 -5.93
N LEU A 161 -7.54 -14.93 -5.89
CA LEU A 161 -7.40 -13.71 -5.10
C LEU A 161 -8.23 -12.56 -5.72
N ALA A 162 -8.23 -12.46 -7.07
CA ALA A 162 -9.06 -11.49 -7.78
C ALA A 162 -10.55 -11.72 -7.56
N GLU A 163 -11.02 -12.98 -7.63
CA GLU A 163 -12.41 -13.35 -7.35
C GLU A 163 -12.80 -13.10 -5.88
N ALA A 164 -11.89 -13.32 -4.93
CA ALA A 164 -12.14 -12.98 -3.54
C ALA A 164 -12.35 -11.45 -3.36
N MET A 165 -11.54 -10.64 -4.03
CA MET A 165 -11.74 -9.18 -4.05
C MET A 165 -13.05 -8.79 -4.76
N LEU A 166 -13.40 -9.43 -5.85
CA LEU A 166 -14.67 -9.18 -6.54
C LEU A 166 -15.87 -9.48 -5.63
N ARG A 167 -15.84 -10.60 -4.87
CA ARG A 167 -16.87 -10.88 -3.87
C ARG A 167 -16.98 -9.80 -2.81
N LEU A 168 -15.84 -9.24 -2.36
CA LEU A 168 -15.83 -8.13 -1.42
C LEU A 168 -16.48 -6.87 -2.01
N VAL A 169 -16.16 -6.55 -3.29
CA VAL A 169 -16.76 -5.40 -3.99
C VAL A 169 -18.26 -5.57 -4.20
N ARG A 170 -18.73 -6.77 -4.48
CA ARG A 170 -20.18 -7.07 -4.60
C ARG A 170 -20.95 -6.72 -3.32
N LEU A 171 -20.34 -6.85 -2.15
CA LEU A 171 -20.96 -6.52 -0.86
C LEU A 171 -21.19 -5.01 -0.67
N VAL A 172 -20.55 -4.15 -1.47
CA VAL A 172 -20.79 -2.69 -1.44
C VAL A 172 -22.25 -2.38 -1.79
N GLU A 173 -22.86 -3.17 -2.67
CA GLU A 173 -24.26 -3.02 -3.09
C GLU A 173 -25.26 -3.67 -2.11
N SER A 174 -24.77 -4.44 -1.12
CA SER A 174 -25.59 -5.19 -0.16
C SER A 174 -25.12 -5.00 1.29
N PRO A 175 -25.30 -3.80 1.90
CA PRO A 175 -24.75 -3.48 3.23
C PRO A 175 -25.22 -4.46 4.34
N ALA A 176 -26.43 -5.01 4.23
CA ALA A 176 -26.95 -5.99 5.19
C ALA A 176 -26.15 -7.30 5.15
N GLU A 177 -25.81 -7.78 3.95
CA GLU A 177 -24.99 -8.98 3.78
C GLU A 177 -23.51 -8.69 4.13
N ALA A 178 -23.05 -7.48 3.87
CA ALA A 178 -21.66 -7.07 4.14
C ALA A 178 -21.31 -7.28 5.63
N GLN A 179 -22.23 -7.01 6.55
CA GLN A 179 -21.98 -7.17 7.98
C GLN A 179 -21.58 -8.62 8.33
N MET A 180 -22.17 -9.61 7.67
CA MET A 180 -21.90 -11.03 7.93
C MET A 180 -20.79 -11.60 7.04
N LEU A 181 -20.77 -11.23 5.75
CA LEU A 181 -19.91 -11.89 4.77
C LEU A 181 -18.54 -11.21 4.62
N MET A 182 -18.43 -9.89 4.84
CA MET A 182 -17.15 -9.18 4.70
C MET A 182 -16.04 -9.77 5.60
N PRO A 183 -16.27 -10.08 6.89
CA PRO A 183 -15.25 -10.72 7.73
C PRO A 183 -14.77 -12.07 7.17
N LEU A 184 -15.67 -12.86 6.60
CA LEU A 184 -15.33 -14.18 6.02
C LEU A 184 -14.50 -14.03 4.74
N VAL A 185 -14.92 -13.15 3.84
CA VAL A 185 -14.18 -12.88 2.60
C VAL A 185 -12.81 -12.25 2.91
N THR A 186 -12.73 -11.33 3.88
CA THR A 186 -11.46 -10.75 4.31
C THR A 186 -10.51 -11.83 4.85
N ARG A 187 -11.00 -12.78 5.62
CA ARG A 187 -10.20 -13.91 6.12
C ARG A 187 -9.73 -14.83 4.98
N GLU A 188 -10.56 -15.07 3.97
CA GLU A 188 -10.15 -15.81 2.77
C GLU A 188 -9.02 -15.07 2.04
N ILE A 189 -9.15 -13.76 1.81
CA ILE A 189 -8.10 -12.94 1.18
C ILE A 189 -6.79 -13.03 1.97
N VAL A 190 -6.85 -12.86 3.29
CA VAL A 190 -5.69 -12.97 4.18
C VAL A 190 -5.05 -14.35 4.08
N TYR A 191 -5.84 -15.44 4.09
CA TYR A 191 -5.34 -16.80 3.94
C TYR A 191 -4.61 -17.00 2.60
N ARG A 192 -5.24 -16.58 1.49
CA ARG A 192 -4.63 -16.67 0.15
C ARG A 192 -3.32 -15.88 0.05
N LEU A 193 -3.26 -14.69 0.63
CA LEU A 193 -2.04 -13.91 0.72
C LEU A 193 -0.97 -14.60 1.58
N LEU A 194 -1.35 -15.25 2.69
CA LEU A 194 -0.42 -15.98 3.58
C LEU A 194 0.21 -17.21 2.92
N VAL A 195 -0.48 -17.85 1.99
CA VAL A 195 0.03 -19.01 1.24
C VAL A 195 0.66 -18.62 -0.10
N SER A 196 0.58 -17.35 -0.50
CA SER A 196 1.21 -16.82 -1.72
C SER A 196 2.73 -16.63 -1.57
N THR A 197 3.38 -16.22 -2.66
CA THR A 197 4.81 -15.84 -2.67
C THR A 197 5.14 -14.69 -1.72
N GLN A 198 4.16 -13.87 -1.34
CA GLN A 198 4.31 -12.79 -0.36
C GLN A 198 3.93 -13.19 1.08
N GLY A 199 3.61 -14.47 1.32
CA GLY A 199 3.15 -14.95 2.62
C GLY A 199 4.11 -14.66 3.76
N ASP A 200 5.41 -14.82 3.56
CA ASP A 200 6.42 -14.49 4.58
C ASP A 200 6.38 -13.01 4.97
N ARG A 201 6.15 -12.13 4.01
CA ARG A 201 6.01 -10.68 4.26
C ARG A 201 4.74 -10.39 5.08
N LEU A 202 3.62 -11.00 4.72
CA LEU A 202 2.35 -10.82 5.44
C LEU A 202 2.42 -11.36 6.88
N ARG A 203 3.11 -12.48 7.11
CA ARG A 203 3.32 -13.01 8.48
C ARG A 203 4.01 -12.01 9.39
N HIS A 204 4.82 -11.09 8.83
CA HIS A 204 5.41 -10.01 9.61
C HIS A 204 4.38 -9.01 10.15
N ILE A 205 3.23 -8.80 9.49
CA ILE A 205 2.15 -7.94 10.03
C ILE A 205 1.64 -8.51 11.36
N ALA A 206 1.38 -9.81 11.43
CA ALA A 206 0.96 -10.46 12.67
C ALA A 206 2.03 -10.35 13.76
N ALA A 207 3.31 -10.43 13.38
CA ALA A 207 4.43 -10.20 14.28
C ALA A 207 4.61 -8.72 14.66
N PHE A 208 4.07 -7.77 13.88
CA PHE A 208 4.09 -6.33 14.23
C PHE A 208 3.25 -6.01 15.47
N GLY A 209 2.19 -6.77 15.74
CA GLY A 209 1.44 -6.69 16.99
C GLY A 209 2.17 -7.29 18.19
N GLY A 210 3.24 -8.06 17.97
CA GLY A 210 4.07 -8.71 18.99
C GLY A 210 5.38 -7.98 19.26
N ALA A 211 5.97 -8.21 20.46
CA ALA A 211 7.22 -7.60 20.90
C ALA A 211 8.45 -7.95 20.03
N THR A 212 8.30 -8.78 19.00
CA THR A 212 9.40 -9.46 18.29
C THR A 212 9.91 -8.70 17.07
N ASN A 213 9.12 -7.79 16.46
CA ASN A 213 9.59 -7.06 15.28
C ASN A 213 10.24 -5.73 15.65
N ARG A 214 11.56 -5.75 15.75
CA ARG A 214 12.38 -4.61 16.16
C ARG A 214 12.26 -3.41 15.22
N ILE A 215 12.24 -3.65 13.92
CA ILE A 215 12.17 -2.54 12.93
C ILE A 215 10.79 -1.88 12.93
N ALA A 216 9.72 -2.63 13.10
CA ALA A 216 8.38 -2.07 13.26
C ALA A 216 8.26 -1.18 14.51
N ARG A 217 8.85 -1.62 15.62
CA ARG A 217 8.93 -0.81 16.83
C ARG A 217 9.73 0.47 16.59
N ALA A 218 10.83 0.38 15.83
CA ALA A 218 11.60 1.54 15.42
C ALA A 218 10.77 2.52 14.58
N VAL A 219 10.06 2.04 13.55
CA VAL A 219 9.17 2.83 12.70
C VAL A 219 8.10 3.52 13.54
N LYS A 220 7.41 2.76 14.42
CA LYS A 220 6.40 3.32 15.33
C LYS A 220 6.99 4.40 16.26
N ARG A 221 8.17 4.15 16.81
CA ARG A 221 8.87 5.09 17.69
C ARG A 221 9.28 6.36 16.95
N LEU A 222 9.90 6.22 15.77
CA LEU A 222 10.29 7.35 14.93
C LEU A 222 9.08 8.21 14.50
N ARG A 223 7.93 7.59 14.30
CA ARG A 223 6.70 8.32 13.99
C ARG A 223 6.10 9.03 15.20
N ALA A 224 6.16 8.41 16.37
CA ALA A 224 5.65 9.03 17.59
C ALA A 224 6.52 10.21 18.05
N ASP A 225 7.83 10.15 17.83
CA ASP A 225 8.82 11.14 18.28
C ASP A 225 9.48 11.84 17.07
N TYR A 226 8.77 12.02 15.96
CA TYR A 226 9.34 12.58 14.72
C TYR A 226 9.91 13.99 14.91
N ASP A 227 9.32 14.78 15.78
CA ASP A 227 9.69 16.16 16.12
C ASP A 227 10.98 16.25 16.97
N LYS A 228 11.35 15.14 17.66
CA LYS A 228 12.51 15.09 18.56
C LYS A 228 13.81 14.74 17.83
N PRO A 229 14.96 15.14 18.38
CA PRO A 229 16.26 14.71 17.85
C PRO A 229 16.40 13.19 17.84
N LEU A 230 16.78 12.62 16.70
CA LEU A 230 17.00 11.17 16.54
C LEU A 230 18.32 10.75 17.20
N ARG A 231 18.21 9.87 18.19
CA ARG A 231 19.36 9.25 18.86
C ARG A 231 19.47 7.79 18.46
N ILE A 232 20.20 7.53 17.39
CA ILE A 232 20.33 6.19 16.77
C ILE A 232 20.84 5.16 17.74
N GLU A 233 21.87 5.50 18.53
CA GLU A 233 22.49 4.60 19.50
C GLU A 233 21.52 4.18 20.61
N SER A 234 20.70 5.13 21.06
CA SER A 234 19.66 4.86 22.06
C SER A 234 18.59 3.93 21.52
N LEU A 235 18.11 4.22 20.30
CA LEU A 235 17.08 3.43 19.64
C LEU A 235 17.57 2.01 19.33
N ALA A 236 18.78 1.87 18.82
CA ALA A 236 19.37 0.55 18.56
C ALA A 236 19.52 -0.27 19.86
N ARG A 237 19.97 0.34 20.95
CA ARG A 237 20.10 -0.30 22.27
C ARG A 237 18.72 -0.74 22.81
N GLU A 238 17.71 0.11 22.74
CA GLU A 238 16.34 -0.22 23.15
C GLU A 238 15.78 -1.43 22.40
N LEU A 239 16.17 -1.58 21.14
CA LEU A 239 15.77 -2.69 20.28
C LEU A 239 16.67 -3.93 20.42
N GLY A 240 17.71 -3.89 21.24
CA GLY A 240 18.68 -4.97 21.40
C GLY A 240 19.47 -5.25 20.12
N MET A 241 19.89 -4.16 19.43
CA MET A 241 20.62 -4.22 18.17
C MET A 241 21.93 -3.44 18.25
N SER A 242 22.94 -3.85 17.48
CA SER A 242 24.08 -2.97 17.19
C SER A 242 23.63 -1.84 16.26
N VAL A 243 24.29 -0.69 16.31
CA VAL A 243 23.99 0.47 15.45
C VAL A 243 24.06 0.09 13.97
N SER A 244 25.14 -0.61 13.55
CA SER A 244 25.29 -1.07 12.17
C SER A 244 24.20 -2.06 11.75
N GLY A 245 23.87 -3.03 12.61
CA GLY A 245 22.80 -3.98 12.37
C GLY A 245 21.42 -3.30 12.25
N PHE A 246 21.18 -2.27 13.07
CA PHE A 246 19.97 -1.46 12.98
C PHE A 246 19.88 -0.74 11.64
N HIS A 247 20.93 -0.02 11.21
CA HIS A 247 20.95 0.68 9.92
C HIS A 247 20.67 -0.26 8.75
N ILE A 248 21.36 -1.42 8.70
CA ILE A 248 21.21 -2.41 7.62
C ILE A 248 19.76 -2.94 7.58
N GLN A 249 19.22 -3.38 8.72
CA GLN A 249 17.87 -3.94 8.77
C GLN A 249 16.79 -2.88 8.53
N PHE A 250 16.96 -1.67 9.08
CA PHE A 250 16.02 -0.58 8.85
C PHE A 250 15.95 -0.21 7.37
N LYS A 251 17.10 -0.04 6.69
CA LYS A 251 17.14 0.24 5.25
C LYS A 251 16.58 -0.91 4.42
N ALA A 252 16.83 -2.15 4.80
CA ALA A 252 16.29 -3.32 4.09
C ALA A 252 14.75 -3.38 4.14
N VAL A 253 14.14 -3.03 5.28
CA VAL A 253 12.67 -3.04 5.47
C VAL A 253 12.01 -1.79 4.85
N THR A 254 12.57 -0.60 5.13
CA THR A 254 11.94 0.69 4.79
C THR A 254 12.45 1.31 3.49
N SER A 255 13.52 0.76 2.90
CA SER A 255 14.26 1.30 1.75
C SER A 255 14.87 2.69 1.99
N MET A 256 14.98 3.10 3.26
CA MET A 256 15.51 4.39 3.69
C MET A 256 16.42 4.23 4.91
N SER A 257 17.35 5.18 5.12
CA SER A 257 18.02 5.29 6.42
C SER A 257 17.05 5.84 7.48
N PRO A 258 17.29 5.59 8.79
CA PRO A 258 16.44 6.14 9.86
C PRO A 258 16.31 7.68 9.81
N LEU A 259 17.38 8.37 9.45
CA LEU A 259 17.39 9.83 9.33
C LEU A 259 16.55 10.32 8.13
N GLN A 260 16.69 9.65 6.97
CA GLN A 260 15.86 9.95 5.80
C GLN A 260 14.38 9.71 6.09
N PHE A 261 14.07 8.62 6.79
CA PHE A 261 12.71 8.28 7.21
C PHE A 261 12.12 9.38 8.12
N GLN A 262 12.83 9.76 9.19
CA GLN A 262 12.37 10.83 10.08
C GLN A 262 12.18 12.15 9.34
N LYS A 263 13.13 12.52 8.46
CA LYS A 263 13.02 13.72 7.64
C LYS A 263 11.76 13.74 6.78
N GLN A 264 11.44 12.65 6.11
CA GLN A 264 10.24 12.56 5.28
C GLN A 264 8.96 12.69 6.12
N ILE A 265 8.90 12.03 7.28
CA ILE A 265 7.75 12.17 8.20
C ILE A 265 7.59 13.63 8.65
N ARG A 266 8.67 14.28 9.08
CA ARG A 266 8.64 15.70 9.46
C ARG A 266 8.07 16.59 8.37
N LEU A 267 8.55 16.43 7.15
CA LEU A 267 8.14 17.27 6.02
C LEU A 267 6.68 17.00 5.61
N GLN A 268 6.22 15.75 5.64
CA GLN A 268 4.83 15.41 5.38
C GLN A 268 3.91 15.97 6.47
N GLU A 269 4.32 15.88 7.74
CA GLU A 269 3.55 16.44 8.85
C GLU A 269 3.52 17.98 8.80
N ALA A 270 4.64 18.64 8.47
CA ALA A 270 4.65 20.08 8.25
C ALA A 270 3.66 20.49 7.14
N ARG A 271 3.60 19.73 6.04
CA ARG A 271 2.64 19.94 4.95
C ARG A 271 1.20 19.83 5.44
N ARG A 272 0.90 18.80 6.25
CA ARG A 272 -0.42 18.60 6.86
C ARG A 272 -0.80 19.77 7.76
N LEU A 273 0.12 20.21 8.62
CA LEU A 273 -0.10 21.33 9.53
C LEU A 273 -0.35 22.66 8.79
N MET A 274 0.44 22.96 7.77
CA MET A 274 0.25 24.16 6.95
C MET A 274 -1.06 24.13 6.15
N PHE A 275 -1.46 22.96 5.66
CA PHE A 275 -2.69 22.80 4.89
C PHE A 275 -3.94 22.84 5.77
N GLY A 276 -3.96 22.04 6.85
CA GLY A 276 -5.14 21.81 7.68
C GLY A 276 -5.30 22.79 8.86
N GLU A 277 -4.18 23.30 9.43
CA GLU A 277 -4.18 24.19 10.58
C GLU A 277 -3.77 25.64 10.24
N ASP A 278 -3.61 25.93 8.95
CA ASP A 278 -3.24 27.26 8.43
C ASP A 278 -1.95 27.86 9.02
N LEU A 279 -1.00 27.01 9.40
CA LEU A 279 0.27 27.46 9.94
C LEU A 279 1.17 28.03 8.83
N ASP A 280 1.93 29.07 9.15
CA ASP A 280 3.03 29.51 8.29
C ASP A 280 4.19 28.52 8.28
N ALA A 281 5.07 28.63 7.27
CA ALA A 281 6.17 27.70 7.06
C ALA A 281 7.17 27.68 8.24
N THR A 282 7.41 28.80 8.91
CA THR A 282 8.36 28.89 10.02
C THR A 282 7.80 28.17 11.26
N THR A 283 6.55 28.43 11.56
CA THR A 283 5.84 27.79 12.69
C THR A 283 5.68 26.29 12.47
N ALA A 284 5.27 25.88 11.28
CA ALA A 284 5.18 24.47 10.90
C ALA A 284 6.54 23.76 10.99
N GLY A 285 7.61 24.39 10.48
CA GLY A 285 8.96 23.86 10.55
C GLY A 285 9.44 23.64 11.98
N ARG A 286 9.24 24.63 12.87
CA ARG A 286 9.56 24.48 14.30
C ARG A 286 8.77 23.38 14.99
N ARG A 287 7.48 23.27 14.70
CA ARG A 287 6.59 22.27 15.31
C ARG A 287 6.97 20.84 14.94
N VAL A 288 7.60 20.65 13.77
CA VAL A 288 8.08 19.34 13.35
C VAL A 288 9.57 19.11 13.62
N GLY A 289 10.21 19.98 14.40
CA GLY A 289 11.55 19.81 14.93
C GLY A 289 12.68 20.35 14.03
N TYR A 290 12.42 21.40 13.25
CA TYR A 290 13.44 22.18 12.56
C TYR A 290 13.73 23.45 13.34
N ASP A 291 15.01 23.67 13.68
CA ASP A 291 15.46 24.90 14.35
C ASP A 291 15.70 26.05 13.38
N ASP A 292 16.06 25.76 12.13
CA ASP A 292 16.37 26.72 11.06
C ASP A 292 15.30 26.69 9.97
N ALA A 293 14.60 27.81 9.77
CA ALA A 293 13.55 27.96 8.78
C ALA A 293 14.05 27.90 7.33
N SER A 294 15.29 28.35 7.07
CA SER A 294 15.90 28.31 5.74
C SER A 294 16.29 26.87 5.39
N TYR A 295 16.81 26.11 6.35
CA TYR A 295 17.10 24.70 6.20
C TYR A 295 15.81 23.90 5.94
N PHE A 296 14.75 24.13 6.75
CA PHE A 296 13.43 23.56 6.52
C PHE A 296 12.92 23.81 5.11
N SER A 297 12.96 25.07 4.64
CA SER A 297 12.45 25.45 3.32
C SER A 297 13.20 24.78 2.17
N ARG A 298 14.52 24.60 2.30
CA ARG A 298 15.34 23.87 1.32
C ARG A 298 15.00 22.39 1.27
N GLU A 299 14.90 21.76 2.43
CA GLU A 299 14.54 20.35 2.57
C GLU A 299 13.12 20.08 2.04
N TYR A 300 12.17 20.97 2.36
CA TYR A 300 10.81 20.92 1.88
C TYR A 300 10.75 21.01 0.34
N LYS A 301 11.43 22.03 -0.24
CA LYS A 301 11.50 22.19 -1.68
C LYS A 301 12.18 20.99 -2.37
N SER A 302 13.20 20.42 -1.75
CA SER A 302 13.86 19.21 -2.25
C SER A 302 12.92 18.01 -2.34
N LEU A 303 12.01 17.84 -1.36
CA LEU A 303 11.08 16.72 -1.32
C LEU A 303 9.85 16.96 -2.21
N PHE A 304 9.24 18.15 -2.13
CA PHE A 304 7.95 18.45 -2.80
C PHE A 304 8.10 19.22 -4.11
N GLY A 305 9.33 19.58 -4.51
CA GLY A 305 9.61 20.30 -5.74
C GLY A 305 9.30 21.81 -5.70
N THR A 306 8.53 22.28 -4.71
CA THR A 306 8.08 23.67 -4.57
C THR A 306 8.27 24.17 -3.13
N PRO A 307 8.46 25.49 -2.92
CA PRO A 307 8.54 26.07 -1.58
C PRO A 307 7.24 25.82 -0.78
N PRO A 308 7.33 25.76 0.58
CA PRO A 308 6.22 25.38 1.45
C PRO A 308 4.91 26.09 1.16
N MET A 309 4.89 27.43 1.23
CA MET A 309 3.65 28.19 1.07
C MET A 309 3.07 28.13 -0.35
N ARG A 310 3.90 28.01 -1.39
CA ARG A 310 3.42 27.80 -2.77
C ARG A 310 2.76 26.44 -2.96
N ASP A 311 3.33 25.43 -2.34
CA ASP A 311 2.75 24.07 -2.38
C ASP A 311 1.39 24.04 -1.70
N VAL A 312 1.26 24.64 -0.51
CA VAL A 312 0.00 24.71 0.24
C VAL A 312 -1.07 25.50 -0.53
N GLN A 313 -0.70 26.64 -1.12
CA GLN A 313 -1.63 27.42 -1.96
C GLN A 313 -2.15 26.59 -3.15
N ARG A 314 -1.27 25.86 -3.82
CA ARG A 314 -1.65 24.96 -4.92
C ARG A 314 -2.62 23.87 -4.47
N LEU A 315 -2.34 23.25 -3.30
CA LEU A 315 -3.19 22.20 -2.74
C LEU A 315 -4.57 22.73 -2.34
N ARG A 316 -4.64 23.92 -1.77
CA ARG A 316 -5.92 24.58 -1.42
C ARG A 316 -6.73 24.92 -2.66
N ALA A 317 -6.09 25.49 -3.68
CA ALA A 317 -6.76 25.76 -4.96
C ALA A 317 -7.33 24.49 -5.60
N ALA A 318 -6.57 23.38 -5.57
CA ALA A 318 -7.04 22.10 -6.08
C ALA A 318 -8.22 21.53 -5.26
N ALA A 319 -8.20 21.70 -3.93
CA ALA A 319 -9.28 21.25 -3.06
C ALA A 319 -10.57 22.07 -3.29
N THR A 320 -10.46 23.39 -3.48
CA THR A 320 -11.61 24.27 -3.76
C THR A 320 -12.23 23.94 -5.11
N ALA A 321 -11.42 23.73 -6.15
CA ALA A 321 -11.90 23.36 -7.48
C ALA A 321 -12.64 22.00 -7.52
N SER A 322 -12.37 21.11 -6.54
CA SER A 322 -13.07 19.82 -6.40
C SER A 322 -14.40 19.92 -5.66
N VAL A 323 -14.72 21.04 -5.03
CA VAL A 323 -15.97 21.28 -4.28
C VAL A 323 -16.98 22.07 -5.13
N GLU A 324 -16.51 22.75 -6.18
CA GLU A 324 -17.36 23.57 -7.06
C GLU A 324 -17.88 22.82 -8.31
N LEU A 325 -17.59 21.53 -8.46
CA LEU A 325 -18.09 20.63 -9.52
C LEU A 325 -19.04 19.60 -8.95
#